data_a03d9ed1ff286d83340aed3c892ddf6c
#
_entry.id   a03d9ed1ff286d83340aed3c892ddf6c
#
_cell.length_a   1.000
_cell.length_b   1.000
_cell.length_c   1.000
_cell.angle_alpha   90.00
_cell.angle_beta   90.00
_cell.angle_gamma   90.00
#
_symmetry.space_group_name_H-M   'P 1'
#
loop_
_entity.id
_entity.type
_entity.pdbx_description
1 polymer ?
#
loop_
_entity_poly.entity_id
_entity_poly.type
_entity_poly.pdbx_seq_one_letter_code
_entity_poly.pdbx_strand_id
1 'polypeptide(L)'
;MIIDTFLFNDEFDMLDIHLAITNHFVDRWIVLEASRTFSGIPKPYNLTENLARYQAQYPDRIQVVTLELAADQTNLICETMMRQGLQPAINQYSDEDIVIHGDLDEIIDPTKWLAIVDLMNTNDCAVTCGFEMYMYRFDQKADRNWKGSVAARKRMFVTPHELYKGQNVKRKDRSHCVGLKEPVGWHWTWIGTDELVKSKARSCIESQHRDPDQILEAFKRLDTISAINHKCTTQTINTAYPEQVQSVLKNYPQYWNHAPAL
;
A
#
# COMPACT_ATOMS: atom_id res chain seq x y z
N MET A 1 16.78 12.37 1.39
CA MET A 1 16.01 11.46 2.27
C MET A 1 15.07 10.61 1.43
N ILE A 2 14.62 9.50 1.99
CA ILE A 2 13.60 8.61 1.37
C ILE A 2 12.35 8.69 2.23
N ILE A 3 11.28 9.18 1.64
CA ILE A 3 9.98 9.43 2.27
C ILE A 3 8.97 8.46 1.67
N ASP A 4 8.34 7.65 2.50
CA ASP A 4 7.27 6.76 2.07
C ASP A 4 5.92 7.32 2.52
N THR A 5 4.93 7.30 1.62
CA THR A 5 3.64 7.98 1.83
C THR A 5 2.49 7.08 1.43
N PHE A 6 1.54 6.89 2.32
CA PHE A 6 0.38 6.03 2.09
C PHE A 6 -0.84 6.47 2.93
N LEU A 7 -1.97 5.85 2.63
CA LEU A 7 -3.22 6.06 3.36
C LEU A 7 -3.42 4.95 4.38
N PHE A 8 -4.02 5.28 5.54
CA PHE A 8 -4.31 4.33 6.60
C PHE A 8 -5.80 4.36 6.96
N ASN A 9 -6.37 3.19 7.17
CA ASN A 9 -7.75 3.03 7.64
C ASN A 9 -7.83 2.41 9.03
N ASP A 10 -7.58 1.09 9.15
CA ASP A 10 -7.63 0.31 10.40
C ASP A 10 -6.73 -0.95 10.38
N GLU A 11 -5.89 -1.10 9.36
CA GLU A 11 -5.06 -2.29 9.13
C GLU A 11 -3.75 -2.24 9.94
N PHE A 12 -3.81 -2.27 11.28
CA PHE A 12 -2.65 -2.12 12.16
C PHE A 12 -1.57 -3.18 11.94
N ASP A 13 -1.93 -4.46 11.77
CA ASP A 13 -0.94 -5.51 11.51
C ASP A 13 -0.19 -5.26 10.20
N MET A 14 -0.88 -4.80 9.16
CA MET A 14 -0.26 -4.43 7.89
C MET A 14 0.65 -3.20 8.04
N LEU A 15 0.26 -2.23 8.85
CA LEU A 15 1.11 -1.06 9.17
C LEU A 15 2.38 -1.50 9.90
N ASP A 16 2.27 -2.36 10.92
CA ASP A 16 3.42 -2.89 11.64
C ASP A 16 4.39 -3.63 10.71
N ILE A 17 3.86 -4.45 9.79
CA ILE A 17 4.62 -5.18 8.78
C ILE A 17 5.31 -4.21 7.81
N HIS A 18 4.56 -3.25 7.28
CA HIS A 18 5.06 -2.27 6.33
C HIS A 18 6.24 -1.48 6.91
N LEU A 19 6.04 -0.90 8.10
CA LEU A 19 7.08 -0.13 8.78
C LEU A 19 8.32 -0.99 9.09
N ALA A 20 8.13 -2.21 9.58
CA ALA A 20 9.24 -3.10 9.93
C ALA A 20 10.09 -3.48 8.70
N ILE A 21 9.46 -3.77 7.56
CA ILE A 21 10.17 -4.15 6.33
C ILE A 21 10.82 -2.95 5.67
N THR A 22 10.11 -1.83 5.52
CA THR A 22 10.62 -0.65 4.82
C THR A 22 11.60 0.16 5.66
N ASN A 23 11.67 -0.09 6.99
CA ASN A 23 12.64 0.51 7.91
C ASN A 23 14.11 0.38 7.45
N HIS A 24 14.40 -0.60 6.60
CA HIS A 24 15.75 -0.83 6.07
C HIS A 24 16.22 0.24 5.08
N PHE A 25 15.31 1.01 4.48
CA PHE A 25 15.66 2.02 3.47
C PHE A 25 14.87 3.33 3.57
N VAL A 26 13.71 3.35 4.20
CA VAL A 26 12.88 4.56 4.37
C VAL A 26 13.41 5.39 5.54
N ASP A 27 13.55 6.69 5.36
CA ASP A 27 13.95 7.62 6.42
C ASP A 27 12.73 8.15 7.19
N ARG A 28 11.60 8.36 6.50
CA ARG A 28 10.36 8.89 7.08
C ARG A 28 9.11 8.28 6.43
N TRP A 29 8.09 8.08 7.24
CA TRP A 29 6.75 7.73 6.77
C TRP A 29 5.79 8.89 7.01
N ILE A 30 5.02 9.25 5.98
CA ILE A 30 3.93 10.22 6.07
C ILE A 30 2.63 9.45 5.80
N VAL A 31 1.83 9.31 6.81
CA VAL A 31 0.61 8.52 6.77
C VAL A 31 -0.60 9.44 6.86
N LEU A 32 -1.49 9.36 5.89
CA LEU A 32 -2.75 10.11 5.98
C LEU A 32 -3.86 9.22 6.53
N GLU A 33 -4.56 9.76 7.50
CA GLU A 33 -5.76 9.19 8.09
C GLU A 33 -6.93 10.16 7.96
N ALA A 34 -8.07 9.67 7.43
CA ALA A 34 -9.25 10.49 7.24
C ALA A 34 -10.36 10.14 8.23
N SER A 35 -11.29 11.08 8.47
CA SER A 35 -12.47 10.88 9.31
C SER A 35 -13.52 9.94 8.72
N ARG A 36 -13.31 9.50 7.48
CA ARG A 36 -14.19 8.57 6.74
C ARG A 36 -13.40 7.59 5.91
N THR A 37 -14.00 6.44 5.63
CA THR A 37 -13.49 5.47 4.64
C THR A 37 -13.66 5.99 3.22
N PHE A 38 -13.13 5.28 2.22
CA PHE A 38 -13.38 5.59 0.80
C PHE A 38 -14.88 5.53 0.45
N SER A 39 -15.64 4.63 1.07
CA SER A 39 -17.09 4.53 0.89
C SER A 39 -17.89 5.58 1.70
N GLY A 40 -17.21 6.54 2.35
CA GLY A 40 -17.84 7.62 3.09
C GLY A 40 -18.33 7.24 4.49
N ILE A 41 -18.05 6.04 4.98
CA ILE A 41 -18.43 5.60 6.33
C ILE A 41 -17.59 6.37 7.36
N PRO A 42 -18.20 7.05 8.35
CA PRO A 42 -17.45 7.71 9.44
C PRO A 42 -16.60 6.71 10.22
N LYS A 43 -15.40 7.13 10.60
CA LYS A 43 -14.48 6.33 11.42
C LYS A 43 -13.67 7.23 12.36
N PRO A 44 -13.17 6.71 13.50
CA PRO A 44 -12.24 7.43 14.34
C PRO A 44 -10.88 7.59 13.65
N TYR A 45 -10.04 8.45 14.20
CA TYR A 45 -8.64 8.59 13.82
C TYR A 45 -7.79 7.54 14.56
N ASN A 46 -7.92 6.28 14.10
CA ASN A 46 -7.35 5.11 14.75
C ASN A 46 -5.83 5.21 14.96
N LEU A 47 -5.10 5.65 13.93
CA LEU A 47 -3.65 5.79 14.01
C LEU A 47 -3.25 6.94 14.92
N THR A 48 -3.94 8.07 14.83
CA THR A 48 -3.69 9.25 15.67
C THR A 48 -3.86 8.90 17.16
N GLU A 49 -4.91 8.13 17.49
CA GLU A 49 -5.16 7.67 18.88
C GLU A 49 -4.08 6.69 19.38
N ASN A 50 -3.40 5.99 18.48
CA ASN A 50 -2.34 5.03 18.78
C ASN A 50 -0.92 5.53 18.45
N LEU A 51 -0.77 6.80 18.09
CA LEU A 51 0.49 7.35 17.57
C LEU A 51 1.66 7.23 18.54
N ALA A 52 1.41 7.33 19.84
CA ALA A 52 2.45 7.22 20.87
C ALA A 52 3.23 5.89 20.81
N ARG A 53 2.55 4.78 20.47
CA ARG A 53 3.18 3.46 20.28
C ARG A 53 4.20 3.50 19.13
N TYR A 54 3.82 4.11 18.02
CA TYR A 54 4.67 4.19 16.83
C TYR A 54 5.83 5.17 17.01
N GLN A 55 5.60 6.29 17.68
CA GLN A 55 6.66 7.26 18.02
C GLN A 55 7.68 6.67 18.98
N ALA A 56 7.27 5.79 19.90
CA ALA A 56 8.20 5.09 20.80
C ALA A 56 9.09 4.09 20.01
N GLN A 57 8.56 3.44 18.98
CA GLN A 57 9.29 2.46 18.17
C GLN A 57 10.13 3.12 17.06
N TYR A 58 9.63 4.20 16.47
CA TYR A 58 10.25 4.94 15.36
C TYR A 58 10.33 6.45 15.69
N PRO A 59 11.19 6.86 16.62
CA PRO A 59 11.27 8.26 17.07
C PRO A 59 11.49 9.21 15.90
N ASP A 60 10.66 10.24 15.81
CA ASP A 60 10.70 11.32 14.80
C ASP A 60 10.61 10.86 13.33
N ARG A 61 10.25 9.58 13.07
CA ARG A 61 10.21 9.04 11.70
C ARG A 61 8.81 8.87 11.14
N ILE A 62 7.77 8.90 11.96
CA ILE A 62 6.39 8.78 11.51
C ILE A 62 5.64 10.10 11.71
N GLN A 63 5.06 10.60 10.64
CA GLN A 63 4.20 11.78 10.63
C GLN A 63 2.78 11.36 10.22
N VAL A 64 1.79 11.68 11.03
CA VAL A 64 0.39 11.46 10.69
C VAL A 64 -0.23 12.77 10.24
N VAL A 65 -0.92 12.72 9.12
CA VAL A 65 -1.73 13.82 8.57
C VAL A 65 -3.19 13.42 8.71
N THR A 66 -3.98 14.23 9.42
CA THR A 66 -5.42 13.99 9.55
C THR A 66 -6.20 14.81 8.54
N LEU A 67 -7.25 14.21 7.96
CA LEU A 67 -8.13 14.87 7.00
C LEU A 67 -9.59 14.69 7.38
N GLU A 68 -10.29 15.81 7.59
CA GLU A 68 -11.73 15.80 7.76
C GLU A 68 -12.42 15.76 6.40
N LEU A 69 -13.31 14.78 6.19
CA LEU A 69 -14.10 14.62 4.97
C LEU A 69 -15.57 14.93 5.23
N ALA A 70 -16.20 15.70 4.35
CA ALA A 70 -17.62 16.00 4.42
C ALA A 70 -18.48 14.76 4.14
N ALA A 71 -19.70 14.74 4.68
CA ALA A 71 -20.58 13.57 4.63
C ALA A 71 -21.19 13.29 3.24
N ASP A 72 -21.22 14.30 2.38
CA ASP A 72 -21.83 14.27 1.05
C ASP A 72 -20.86 13.99 -0.10
N GLN A 73 -19.60 13.69 0.22
CA GLN A 73 -18.58 13.41 -0.79
C GLN A 73 -18.72 12.00 -1.38
N THR A 74 -18.55 11.90 -2.68
CA THR A 74 -18.53 10.60 -3.37
C THR A 74 -17.23 9.86 -3.13
N ASN A 75 -17.26 8.56 -3.28
CA ASN A 75 -16.11 7.68 -3.05
C ASN A 75 -14.84 8.10 -3.80
N LEU A 76 -14.98 8.44 -5.09
CA LEU A 76 -13.84 8.89 -5.91
C LEU A 76 -13.26 10.23 -5.44
N ILE A 77 -14.13 11.13 -4.97
CA ILE A 77 -13.70 12.41 -4.38
C ILE A 77 -12.96 12.16 -3.08
N CYS A 78 -13.47 11.26 -2.22
CA CYS A 78 -12.81 10.90 -0.96
C CYS A 78 -11.39 10.37 -1.21
N GLU A 79 -11.21 9.40 -2.11
CA GLU A 79 -9.89 8.87 -2.45
C GLU A 79 -8.95 9.97 -2.97
N THR A 80 -9.45 10.81 -3.89
CA THR A 80 -8.67 11.90 -4.47
C THR A 80 -8.21 12.90 -3.39
N MET A 81 -9.12 13.31 -2.52
CA MET A 81 -8.82 14.25 -1.43
C MET A 81 -7.84 13.67 -0.42
N MET A 82 -7.99 12.39 -0.07
CA MET A 82 -7.05 11.72 0.84
C MET A 82 -5.64 11.71 0.25
N ARG A 83 -5.46 11.28 -1.01
CA ARG A 83 -4.13 11.27 -1.63
C ARG A 83 -3.56 12.68 -1.78
N GLN A 84 -4.36 13.66 -2.19
CA GLN A 84 -3.92 15.07 -2.29
C GLN A 84 -3.61 15.68 -0.93
N GLY A 85 -4.26 15.24 0.13
CA GLY A 85 -4.03 15.68 1.51
C GLY A 85 -2.61 15.44 2.02
N LEU A 86 -1.87 14.53 1.40
CA LEU A 86 -0.44 14.30 1.70
C LEU A 86 0.47 15.41 1.15
N GLN A 87 0.04 16.14 0.12
CA GLN A 87 0.88 17.11 -0.59
C GLN A 87 1.51 18.19 0.31
N PRO A 88 0.80 18.82 1.26
CA PRO A 88 1.42 19.82 2.14
C PRO A 88 2.57 19.27 2.98
N ALA A 89 2.47 18.00 3.43
CA ALA A 89 3.53 17.36 4.18
C ALA A 89 4.73 16.99 3.27
N ILE A 90 4.47 16.51 2.05
CA ILE A 90 5.51 16.21 1.06
C ILE A 90 6.27 17.49 0.63
N ASN A 91 5.59 18.63 0.51
CA ASN A 91 6.20 19.89 0.08
C ASN A 91 7.29 20.43 1.02
N GLN A 92 7.36 19.93 2.26
CA GLN A 92 8.38 20.34 3.23
C GLN A 92 9.78 19.77 2.93
N TYR A 93 9.88 18.79 2.05
CA TYR A 93 11.11 18.08 1.71
C TYR A 93 11.82 18.72 0.51
N SER A 94 13.12 18.39 0.36
CA SER A 94 13.95 18.85 -0.74
C SER A 94 13.50 18.26 -2.07
N ASP A 95 13.70 19.02 -3.17
CA ASP A 95 13.40 18.56 -4.52
C ASP A 95 14.18 17.30 -4.94
N GLU A 96 15.34 17.05 -4.30
CA GLU A 96 16.17 15.88 -4.55
C GLU A 96 15.84 14.69 -3.62
N ASP A 97 14.97 14.86 -2.61
CA ASP A 97 14.50 13.75 -1.80
C ASP A 97 13.64 12.82 -2.64
N ILE A 98 13.69 11.53 -2.32
CA ILE A 98 12.89 10.51 -2.99
C ILE A 98 11.58 10.34 -2.23
N VAL A 99 10.47 10.41 -2.93
CA VAL A 99 9.15 10.14 -2.39
C VAL A 99 8.63 8.86 -3.03
N ILE A 100 8.20 7.93 -2.20
CA ILE A 100 7.42 6.74 -2.57
C ILE A 100 5.97 7.05 -2.25
N HIS A 101 5.06 6.78 -3.17
CA HIS A 101 3.62 6.88 -2.91
C HIS A 101 2.90 5.64 -3.42
N GLY A 102 2.16 4.99 -2.53
CA GLY A 102 1.40 3.77 -2.83
C GLY A 102 0.29 3.52 -1.82
N ASP A 103 -0.19 2.30 -1.79
CA ASP A 103 -1.09 1.82 -0.76
C ASP A 103 -0.31 1.12 0.36
N LEU A 104 -0.87 1.08 1.58
CA LEU A 104 -0.24 0.51 2.76
C LEU A 104 0.21 -0.95 2.55
N ASP A 105 -0.53 -1.71 1.76
CA ASP A 105 -0.30 -3.12 1.48
C ASP A 105 0.60 -3.38 0.25
N GLU A 106 1.21 -2.33 -0.31
CA GLU A 106 2.20 -2.38 -1.40
C GLU A 106 3.61 -2.19 -0.83
N ILE A 107 4.33 -3.29 -0.58
CA ILE A 107 5.59 -3.28 0.14
C ILE A 107 6.75 -3.62 -0.78
N ILE A 108 7.70 -2.69 -0.91
CA ILE A 108 8.93 -2.89 -1.68
C ILE A 108 9.87 -3.83 -0.93
N ASP A 109 10.40 -4.81 -1.64
CA ASP A 109 11.48 -5.69 -1.15
C ASP A 109 12.75 -4.84 -0.89
N PRO A 110 13.25 -4.79 0.36
CA PRO A 110 14.45 -4.02 0.67
C PRO A 110 15.66 -4.41 -0.18
N THR A 111 15.75 -5.67 -0.62
CA THR A 111 16.84 -6.15 -1.49
C THR A 111 16.77 -5.59 -2.91
N LYS A 112 15.61 -5.08 -3.33
CA LYS A 112 15.38 -4.49 -4.66
C LYS A 112 15.46 -2.97 -4.68
N TRP A 113 15.55 -2.32 -3.51
CA TRP A 113 15.51 -0.86 -3.41
C TRP A 113 16.60 -0.17 -4.23
N LEU A 114 17.83 -0.65 -4.15
CA LEU A 114 18.95 -0.07 -4.92
C LEU A 114 18.71 -0.11 -6.43
N ALA A 115 18.09 -1.16 -6.96
CA ALA A 115 17.77 -1.24 -8.38
C ALA A 115 16.73 -0.19 -8.81
N ILE A 116 15.79 0.16 -7.92
CA ILE A 116 14.83 1.26 -8.16
C ILE A 116 15.58 2.59 -8.23
N VAL A 117 16.46 2.85 -7.27
CA VAL A 117 17.26 4.09 -7.21
C VAL A 117 18.17 4.22 -8.43
N ASP A 118 18.85 3.15 -8.83
CA ASP A 118 19.72 3.12 -10.00
C ASP A 118 18.94 3.43 -11.28
N LEU A 119 17.74 2.88 -11.41
CA LEU A 119 16.87 3.15 -12.55
C LEU A 119 16.43 4.62 -12.61
N MET A 120 16.03 5.19 -11.45
CA MET A 120 15.70 6.62 -11.35
C MET A 120 16.88 7.51 -11.71
N ASN A 121 18.07 7.21 -11.21
CA ASN A 121 19.26 8.02 -11.45
C ASN A 121 19.73 7.94 -12.91
N THR A 122 19.69 6.74 -13.52
CA THR A 122 20.14 6.53 -14.88
C THR A 122 19.26 7.24 -15.89
N ASN A 123 17.96 7.29 -15.66
CA ASN A 123 16.99 7.80 -16.63
C ASN A 123 16.37 9.16 -16.23
N ASP A 124 16.72 9.68 -15.05
CA ASP A 124 16.08 10.87 -14.45
C ASP A 124 14.54 10.80 -14.56
N CYS A 125 13.96 9.71 -14.04
CA CYS A 125 12.55 9.40 -14.21
C CYS A 125 11.88 8.95 -12.90
N ALA A 126 10.56 8.96 -12.86
CA ALA A 126 9.78 8.24 -11.88
C ALA A 126 9.75 6.74 -12.21
N VAL A 127 9.77 5.89 -11.22
CA VAL A 127 9.70 4.42 -11.36
C VAL A 127 8.38 3.91 -10.81
N THR A 128 7.58 3.29 -11.67
CA THR A 128 6.40 2.53 -11.23
C THR A 128 6.82 1.15 -10.78
N CYS A 129 6.51 0.82 -9.55
CA CYS A 129 6.82 -0.47 -8.93
C CYS A 129 5.79 -1.53 -9.33
N GLY A 130 6.29 -2.67 -9.77
CA GLY A 130 5.48 -3.87 -9.97
C GLY A 130 5.59 -4.79 -8.76
N PHE A 131 4.49 -5.44 -8.39
CA PHE A 131 4.39 -6.30 -7.21
C PHE A 131 3.84 -7.66 -7.57
N GLU A 132 4.35 -8.71 -6.93
CA GLU A 132 3.64 -9.97 -6.84
C GLU A 132 2.40 -9.78 -5.97
N MET A 133 1.24 -10.23 -6.43
CA MET A 133 -0.02 -10.03 -5.72
C MET A 133 -0.36 -11.26 -4.89
N TYR A 134 -0.61 -11.03 -3.61
CA TYR A 134 -1.09 -12.05 -2.66
C TYR A 134 -2.39 -11.56 -2.02
N MET A 135 -3.34 -12.47 -1.83
CA MET A 135 -4.67 -12.13 -1.34
C MET A 135 -5.06 -13.01 -0.16
N TYR A 136 -5.54 -12.40 0.91
CA TYR A 136 -6.07 -13.07 2.11
C TYR A 136 -5.03 -13.77 2.98
N ARG A 137 -4.00 -14.41 2.37
CA ARG A 137 -2.89 -15.06 3.08
C ARG A 137 -1.56 -14.79 2.39
N PHE A 138 -0.45 -14.81 3.15
CA PHE A 138 0.89 -14.53 2.61
C PHE A 138 1.39 -15.59 1.62
N ASP A 139 0.80 -16.78 1.64
CA ASP A 139 1.10 -17.88 0.72
C ASP A 139 0.00 -18.10 -0.33
N GLN A 140 -0.98 -17.20 -0.43
CA GLN A 140 -2.05 -17.27 -1.43
C GLN A 140 -1.79 -16.29 -2.56
N LYS A 141 -1.02 -16.75 -3.56
CA LYS A 141 -0.60 -15.94 -4.69
C LYS A 141 -1.70 -15.83 -5.74
N ALA A 142 -1.90 -14.64 -6.26
CA ALA A 142 -2.78 -14.38 -7.41
C ALA A 142 -2.09 -14.72 -8.73
N ASP A 143 -2.89 -15.01 -9.75
CA ASP A 143 -2.45 -15.32 -11.12
C ASP A 143 -2.00 -14.10 -11.93
N ARG A 144 -1.85 -12.95 -11.29
CA ARG A 144 -1.46 -11.67 -11.90
C ARG A 144 -0.55 -10.86 -10.98
N ASN A 145 0.26 -10.01 -11.60
CA ASN A 145 1.02 -9.00 -10.89
C ASN A 145 0.23 -7.69 -10.79
N TRP A 146 0.59 -6.87 -9.81
CA TRP A 146 0.04 -5.56 -9.57
C TRP A 146 1.03 -4.47 -9.98
N LYS A 147 0.54 -3.36 -10.52
CA LYS A 147 1.29 -2.12 -10.72
C LYS A 147 0.75 -1.10 -9.76
N GLY A 148 1.55 -0.71 -8.79
CA GLY A 148 1.14 0.14 -7.70
C GLY A 148 2.09 1.30 -7.45
N SER A 149 2.72 1.32 -6.31
CA SER A 149 3.54 2.42 -5.81
C SER A 149 4.48 3.02 -6.85
N VAL A 150 4.66 4.33 -6.77
CA VAL A 150 5.59 5.08 -7.61
C VAL A 150 6.67 5.69 -6.73
N ALA A 151 7.93 5.47 -7.09
CA ALA A 151 9.08 6.14 -6.49
C ALA A 151 9.60 7.22 -7.44
N ALA A 152 9.78 8.44 -6.94
CA ALA A 152 10.25 9.56 -7.73
C ALA A 152 11.01 10.59 -6.88
N ARG A 153 11.91 11.37 -7.49
CA ARG A 153 12.40 12.58 -6.84
C ARG A 153 11.25 13.57 -6.66
N LYS A 154 11.22 14.27 -5.51
CA LYS A 154 10.13 15.19 -5.17
C LYS A 154 9.86 16.22 -6.28
N ARG A 155 10.90 16.73 -6.95
CA ARG A 155 10.75 17.66 -8.08
C ARG A 155 9.90 17.14 -9.23
N MET A 156 9.73 15.81 -9.34
CA MET A 156 8.92 15.14 -10.36
C MET A 156 7.49 14.87 -9.87
N PHE A 157 7.23 15.12 -8.59
CA PHE A 157 5.93 14.85 -7.95
C PHE A 157 4.96 15.99 -8.31
N VAL A 158 3.95 15.70 -9.11
CA VAL A 158 2.88 16.68 -9.40
C VAL A 158 1.90 16.67 -8.23
N THR A 159 1.22 15.56 -8.02
CA THR A 159 0.44 15.27 -6.80
C THR A 159 0.44 13.76 -6.54
N PRO A 160 0.27 13.30 -5.28
CA PRO A 160 0.20 11.88 -4.97
C PRO A 160 -0.88 11.15 -5.77
N HIS A 161 -2.07 11.73 -5.91
CA HIS A 161 -3.17 11.12 -6.66
C HIS A 161 -2.83 10.91 -8.14
N GLU A 162 -2.25 11.93 -8.78
CA GLU A 162 -1.91 11.88 -10.21
C GLU A 162 -0.81 10.88 -10.50
N LEU A 163 0.18 10.76 -9.61
CA LEU A 163 1.23 9.76 -9.71
C LEU A 163 0.71 8.34 -9.57
N TYR A 164 -0.06 8.08 -8.53
CA TYR A 164 -0.58 6.74 -8.23
C TYR A 164 -1.48 6.21 -9.35
N LYS A 165 -2.43 7.01 -9.82
CA LYS A 165 -3.30 6.61 -10.94
C LYS A 165 -2.58 6.56 -12.28
N GLY A 166 -1.35 7.06 -12.37
CA GLY A 166 -0.60 7.13 -13.63
C GLY A 166 -1.31 7.94 -14.72
N GLN A 167 -2.30 8.75 -14.34
CA GLN A 167 -3.21 9.40 -15.30
C GLN A 167 -2.57 10.61 -15.95
N ASN A 168 -1.78 11.39 -15.25
CA ASN A 168 -1.12 12.58 -15.82
C ASN A 168 0.27 12.29 -16.39
N VAL A 169 0.96 11.30 -15.85
CA VAL A 169 2.18 10.79 -16.48
C VAL A 169 1.88 10.18 -17.85
N LYS A 170 0.68 9.62 -18.06
CA LYS A 170 0.23 9.11 -19.37
C LYS A 170 -0.10 10.21 -20.39
N ARG A 171 -0.47 11.41 -19.95
CA ARG A 171 -1.01 12.44 -20.87
C ARG A 171 0.04 13.39 -21.45
N LYS A 172 1.13 13.67 -20.75
CA LYS A 172 2.12 14.66 -21.23
C LYS A 172 3.46 14.08 -21.66
N ASP A 173 3.92 13.00 -21.04
CA ASP A 173 5.19 12.42 -21.45
C ASP A 173 5.38 11.01 -20.84
N ARG A 174 5.10 9.97 -21.61
CA ARG A 174 5.38 8.58 -21.21
C ARG A 174 6.87 8.31 -20.95
N SER A 175 7.74 9.25 -21.32
CA SER A 175 9.18 9.16 -21.13
C SER A 175 9.64 9.31 -19.69
N HIS A 176 8.76 9.75 -18.78
CA HIS A 176 9.12 10.03 -17.39
C HIS A 176 8.72 8.94 -16.37
N CYS A 177 8.06 7.85 -16.79
CA CYS A 177 7.80 6.71 -15.92
C CYS A 177 8.30 5.43 -16.57
N VAL A 178 9.30 4.82 -15.95
CA VAL A 178 9.83 3.50 -16.33
C VAL A 178 9.35 2.49 -15.30
N GLY A 179 8.87 1.34 -15.76
CA GLY A 179 8.56 0.18 -14.91
C GLY A 179 9.70 -0.82 -14.92
N LEU A 180 9.99 -1.41 -13.78
CA LEU A 180 10.86 -2.58 -13.72
C LEU A 180 10.16 -3.78 -14.37
N LYS A 181 10.90 -4.63 -15.08
CA LYS A 181 10.35 -5.80 -15.77
C LYS A 181 9.83 -6.84 -14.79
N GLU A 182 10.59 -7.04 -13.71
CA GLU A 182 10.28 -7.99 -12.66
C GLU A 182 9.65 -7.28 -11.45
N PRO A 183 8.79 -7.98 -10.71
CA PRO A 183 8.26 -7.46 -9.46
C PRO A 183 9.37 -7.08 -8.47
N VAL A 184 9.18 -5.99 -7.77
CA VAL A 184 10.13 -5.44 -6.80
C VAL A 184 9.64 -5.54 -5.37
N GLY A 185 8.57 -6.29 -5.13
CA GLY A 185 7.99 -6.47 -3.82
C GLY A 185 6.64 -7.17 -3.91
N TRP A 186 5.81 -6.94 -2.91
CA TRP A 186 4.56 -7.66 -2.69
C TRP A 186 3.40 -6.68 -2.50
N HIS A 187 2.26 -6.98 -3.12
CA HIS A 187 0.97 -6.38 -2.82
C HIS A 187 0.18 -7.41 -2.01
N TRP A 188 0.16 -7.24 -0.69
CA TRP A 188 -0.50 -8.12 0.25
C TRP A 188 -1.93 -7.66 0.55
N THR A 189 -2.75 -7.67 -0.49
CA THR A 189 -4.11 -7.15 -0.36
C THR A 189 -5.03 -8.14 0.35
N TRP A 190 -5.99 -7.61 1.10
CA TRP A 190 -6.97 -8.40 1.85
C TRP A 190 -6.36 -9.31 2.94
N ILE A 191 -5.09 -9.15 3.28
CA ILE A 191 -4.48 -9.89 4.39
C ILE A 191 -5.11 -9.40 5.69
N GLY A 192 -5.65 -10.35 6.50
CA GLY A 192 -6.28 -9.99 7.74
C GLY A 192 -7.11 -11.13 8.34
N THR A 193 -7.75 -10.85 9.48
CA THR A 193 -8.77 -11.71 10.05
C THR A 193 -10.03 -11.70 9.19
N ASP A 194 -10.93 -12.64 9.41
CA ASP A 194 -12.21 -12.70 8.70
C ASP A 194 -13.00 -11.39 8.87
N GLU A 195 -12.96 -10.80 10.06
CA GLU A 195 -13.62 -9.52 10.37
C GLU A 195 -12.98 -8.36 9.62
N LEU A 196 -11.65 -8.30 9.53
CA LEU A 196 -10.95 -7.27 8.74
C LEU A 196 -11.27 -7.38 7.26
N VAL A 197 -11.31 -8.59 6.70
CA VAL A 197 -11.70 -8.82 5.31
C VAL A 197 -13.13 -8.32 5.06
N LYS A 198 -14.07 -8.61 5.95
CA LYS A 198 -15.44 -8.12 5.84
C LYS A 198 -15.53 -6.59 6.02
N SER A 199 -14.75 -6.01 6.91
CA SER A 199 -14.65 -4.56 7.08
C SER A 199 -14.13 -3.89 5.81
N LYS A 200 -13.03 -4.40 5.25
CA LYS A 200 -12.46 -3.92 3.98
C LYS A 200 -13.47 -4.06 2.83
N ALA A 201 -14.25 -5.14 2.79
CA ALA A 201 -15.29 -5.33 1.77
C ALA A 201 -16.39 -4.26 1.79
N ARG A 202 -16.71 -3.73 2.99
CA ARG A 202 -17.70 -2.65 3.15
C ARG A 202 -17.12 -1.26 2.88
N SER A 203 -15.83 -1.07 3.12
CA SER A 203 -15.15 0.23 3.05
C SER A 203 -14.47 0.51 1.69
N CYS A 204 -14.16 -0.54 0.92
CA CYS A 204 -13.50 -0.44 -0.37
C CYS A 204 -14.52 -0.15 -1.48
N ILE A 205 -14.17 0.77 -2.38
CA ILE A 205 -15.06 1.24 -3.47
C ILE A 205 -15.46 0.07 -4.38
N GLU A 206 -14.53 -0.82 -4.69
CA GLU A 206 -14.72 -1.91 -5.65
C GLU A 206 -15.64 -3.01 -5.13
N SER A 207 -15.79 -3.13 -3.82
CA SER A 207 -16.51 -4.24 -3.17
C SER A 207 -17.72 -3.84 -2.34
N GLN A 208 -17.95 -2.54 -2.08
CA GLN A 208 -19.01 -2.03 -1.20
C GLN A 208 -20.44 -2.49 -1.55
N HIS A 209 -20.68 -2.90 -2.77
CA HIS A 209 -21.99 -3.40 -3.25
C HIS A 209 -22.09 -4.93 -3.27
N ARG A 210 -21.11 -5.63 -2.70
CA ARG A 210 -21.05 -7.09 -2.64
C ARG A 210 -21.25 -7.57 -1.22
N ASP A 211 -21.74 -8.78 -1.10
CA ASP A 211 -21.87 -9.46 0.19
C ASP A 211 -20.46 -9.80 0.74
N PRO A 212 -20.08 -9.24 1.90
CA PRO A 212 -18.77 -9.51 2.51
C PRO A 212 -18.54 -10.98 2.85
N ASP A 213 -19.60 -11.73 3.18
CA ASP A 213 -19.49 -13.17 3.47
C ASP A 213 -19.17 -13.96 2.19
N GLN A 214 -19.77 -13.60 1.05
CA GLN A 214 -19.44 -14.23 -0.22
C GLN A 214 -18.00 -13.95 -0.67
N ILE A 215 -17.50 -12.73 -0.43
CA ILE A 215 -16.09 -12.38 -0.71
C ILE A 215 -15.17 -13.25 0.14
N LEU A 216 -15.43 -13.33 1.45
CA LEU A 216 -14.62 -14.13 2.36
C LEU A 216 -14.62 -15.62 1.99
N GLU A 217 -15.78 -16.19 1.68
CA GLU A 217 -15.87 -17.59 1.27
C GLU A 217 -15.15 -17.87 -0.06
N ALA A 218 -15.17 -16.92 -1.01
CA ALA A 218 -14.40 -17.04 -2.23
C ALA A 218 -12.88 -17.10 -1.97
N PHE A 219 -12.36 -16.28 -1.04
CA PHE A 219 -10.97 -16.35 -0.62
C PHE A 219 -10.62 -17.72 -0.01
N LYS A 220 -11.47 -18.24 0.88
CA LYS A 220 -11.27 -19.53 1.56
C LYS A 220 -11.27 -20.71 0.58
N ARG A 221 -12.05 -20.63 -0.49
CA ARG A 221 -12.16 -21.69 -1.51
C ARG A 221 -11.15 -21.58 -2.65
N LEU A 222 -10.31 -20.56 -2.64
CA LEU A 222 -9.42 -20.23 -3.77
C LEU A 222 -10.18 -20.01 -5.09
N ASP A 223 -11.43 -19.58 -4.99
CA ASP A 223 -12.27 -19.32 -6.14
C ASP A 223 -11.83 -18.04 -6.87
N THR A 224 -12.26 -17.92 -8.12
CA THR A 224 -12.04 -16.69 -8.88
C THR A 224 -12.75 -15.51 -8.21
N ILE A 225 -11.98 -14.56 -7.75
CA ILE A 225 -12.48 -13.39 -7.04
C ILE A 225 -12.68 -12.27 -8.05
N SER A 226 -13.92 -11.88 -8.24
CA SER A 226 -14.27 -10.69 -9.01
C SER A 226 -14.53 -9.49 -8.11
N ALA A 227 -13.93 -9.45 -6.90
CA ALA A 227 -14.10 -8.36 -5.94
C ALA A 227 -13.46 -7.04 -6.42
N ILE A 228 -12.44 -7.16 -7.24
CA ILE A 228 -11.84 -6.09 -8.01
C ILE A 228 -12.39 -6.23 -9.43
N ASN A 229 -12.56 -5.16 -10.19
CA ASN A 229 -13.09 -5.19 -11.59
C ASN A 229 -12.40 -6.18 -12.55
N HIS A 230 -11.58 -7.08 -12.02
CA HIS A 230 -10.86 -8.12 -12.74
C HIS A 230 -11.02 -9.45 -12.00
N LYS A 231 -11.35 -10.48 -12.79
CA LYS A 231 -11.29 -11.85 -12.29
C LYS A 231 -9.85 -12.17 -11.92
N CYS A 232 -9.65 -12.67 -10.72
CA CYS A 232 -8.35 -13.08 -10.20
C CYS A 232 -8.50 -14.45 -9.56
N THR A 233 -7.71 -15.41 -10.00
CA THR A 233 -7.63 -16.75 -9.40
C THR A 233 -6.42 -16.80 -8.51
N THR A 234 -6.57 -17.37 -7.32
CA THR A 234 -5.46 -17.52 -6.37
C THR A 234 -5.10 -18.98 -6.20
N GLN A 235 -3.84 -19.23 -5.82
CA GLN A 235 -3.34 -20.57 -5.48
C GLN A 235 -2.42 -20.46 -4.26
N THR A 236 -2.46 -21.46 -3.41
CA THR A 236 -1.50 -21.59 -2.32
C THR A 236 -0.14 -22.04 -2.87
N ILE A 237 0.91 -21.32 -2.54
CA ILE A 237 2.27 -21.63 -2.96
C ILE A 237 3.24 -21.64 -1.76
N ASN A 238 4.32 -22.39 -1.90
CA ASN A 238 5.43 -22.27 -0.95
C ASN A 238 6.27 -21.04 -1.33
N THR A 239 6.03 -19.91 -0.64
CA THR A 239 6.67 -18.64 -0.93
C THR A 239 7.97 -18.53 -0.13
N ALA A 240 9.09 -18.40 -0.83
CA ALA A 240 10.38 -18.08 -0.23
C ALA A 240 10.56 -16.56 -0.17
N TYR A 241 10.24 -15.94 0.97
CA TYR A 241 10.56 -14.54 1.22
C TYR A 241 12.03 -14.35 1.62
N PRO A 242 12.66 -13.19 1.39
CA PRO A 242 13.96 -12.87 1.95
C PRO A 242 13.98 -13.02 3.48
N GLU A 243 15.11 -13.41 4.08
CA GLU A 243 15.23 -13.69 5.52
C GLU A 243 14.73 -12.55 6.40
N GLN A 244 15.07 -11.30 6.04
CA GLN A 244 14.62 -10.11 6.74
C GLN A 244 13.09 -9.92 6.72
N VAL A 245 12.44 -10.36 5.65
CA VAL A 245 10.97 -10.33 5.53
C VAL A 245 10.37 -11.48 6.33
N GLN A 246 10.94 -12.69 6.22
CA GLN A 246 10.51 -13.84 7.01
C GLN A 246 10.56 -13.53 8.51
N SER A 247 11.60 -12.82 8.97
CA SER A 247 11.75 -12.44 10.39
C SER A 247 10.61 -11.56 10.91
N VAL A 248 9.95 -10.80 10.04
CA VAL A 248 8.75 -10.01 10.36
C VAL A 248 7.51 -10.88 10.29
N LEU A 249 7.31 -11.58 9.16
CA LEU A 249 6.07 -12.33 8.88
C LEU A 249 5.84 -13.52 9.82
N LYS A 250 6.89 -14.08 10.43
CA LYS A 250 6.76 -15.15 11.45
C LYS A 250 5.96 -14.74 12.68
N ASN A 251 5.85 -13.44 12.95
CA ASN A 251 5.05 -12.91 14.05
C ASN A 251 3.54 -12.89 13.75
N TYR A 252 3.14 -13.25 12.53
CA TYR A 252 1.77 -13.26 12.05
C TYR A 252 1.36 -14.64 11.52
N PRO A 253 1.46 -15.73 12.34
CA PRO A 253 1.17 -17.09 11.88
C PRO A 253 -0.28 -17.28 11.44
N GLN A 254 -1.20 -16.43 11.91
CA GLN A 254 -2.62 -16.45 11.56
C GLN A 254 -2.91 -16.08 10.11
N TYR A 255 -1.93 -15.48 9.40
CA TYR A 255 -2.09 -15.04 8.00
C TYR A 255 -1.40 -15.97 6.99
N TRP A 256 -1.24 -17.25 7.35
CA TRP A 256 -0.73 -18.28 6.48
C TRP A 256 -1.74 -19.42 6.35
N ASN A 257 -1.88 -20.04 5.17
CA ASN A 257 -2.56 -21.31 5.02
C ASN A 257 -1.67 -22.46 5.52
N HIS A 258 -0.38 -22.39 5.16
CA HIS A 258 0.64 -23.32 5.64
C HIS A 258 1.79 -22.48 6.22
N ALA A 259 1.85 -22.41 7.53
CA ALA A 259 2.96 -21.73 8.20
C ALA A 259 4.29 -22.32 7.70
N PRO A 260 5.23 -21.50 7.20
CA PRO A 260 6.53 -22.02 6.79
C PRO A 260 7.18 -22.72 7.98
N ALA A 261 7.79 -23.89 7.72
CA ALA A 261 8.68 -24.50 8.70
C ALA A 261 9.86 -23.54 8.88
N LEU A 262 9.85 -22.82 10.00
CA LEU A 262 10.89 -21.86 10.40
C LEU A 262 12.07 -22.58 11.03
#